data_b1000612cd3a79c8633a8c7ca22ff763
#
_entry.id   b1000612cd3a79c8633a8c7ca22ff763
#
_cell.length_a   1.000
_cell.length_b   1.000
_cell.length_c   1.000
_cell.angle_alpha   90.00
_cell.angle_beta   90.00
_cell.angle_gamma   90.00
#
_symmetry.space_group_name_H-M   'P 1'
#
loop_
_entity.id
_entity.type
_entity.pdbx_description
1 polymer ?
#
loop_
_entity_poly.entity_id
_entity_poly.type
_entity_poly.pdbx_seq_one_letter_code
_entity_poly.pdbx_strand_id
1 'polypeptide(L)'
;MQRGTLIFTAHCHPVHRFLHLIVVLAVILFGCYPASAQEFPKAADMVVNGQPIDIRGENYRQLFQELRDVHRFTQQELDTLFAGVAIDRKVLELMDKQWEAKPYYEYWPLFITPAVIATGKKKLKEHQALLDRIEAEIGVDREYVIAIWGIESRFGTNHGKYGVFKTLNPLFDAYPRRSKFFRNQLIQFLLLCRDNQIDPLQVKGSYAGAFGQTQFIPSSFQEYAVSFDGDQRRDVFGSIDDILASIANYLHSFKWVLDAPVYVDIGNRLRSAKLIQANLSGRKALVDWSEVTSAQGITLPRPPQDRGLTIVGLEIHPTEGGGFRYVAGYPNFQAITAWNNSNRYAMAVSELAEALNSGH
;
A
#
# COMPACT_ATOMS: atom_id res chain seq x y z
N MET A 1 -27.95 -73.99 22.15
CA MET A 1 -28.61 -73.88 23.46
C MET A 1 -29.28 -72.50 23.46
N GLN A 2 -30.57 -72.54 23.22
CA GLN A 2 -31.71 -72.45 24.12
C GLN A 2 -31.76 -71.09 24.82
N ARG A 3 -32.69 -70.35 24.43
CA ARG A 3 -34.07 -69.97 24.90
C ARG A 3 -33.99 -68.59 25.59
N GLY A 4 -34.93 -67.69 25.55
CA GLY A 4 -36.35 -67.79 25.19
C GLY A 4 -37.01 -66.40 25.26
N THR A 5 -38.03 -66.35 24.53
CA THR A 5 -39.07 -65.32 24.34
C THR A 5 -39.84 -65.04 25.64
N LEU A 6 -40.32 -63.81 25.82
CA LEU A 6 -41.70 -63.63 26.35
C LEU A 6 -42.25 -62.23 26.00
N ILE A 7 -43.39 -62.31 25.34
CA ILE A 7 -44.32 -61.26 24.92
C ILE A 7 -45.26 -60.98 26.10
N PHE A 8 -45.66 -59.74 26.34
CA PHE A 8 -46.97 -59.44 26.90
C PHE A 8 -47.55 -58.13 26.29
N THR A 9 -48.66 -58.37 25.61
CA THR A 9 -49.58 -57.33 25.12
C THR A 9 -50.63 -57.02 26.20
N ALA A 10 -51.04 -55.77 26.33
CA ALA A 10 -52.39 -55.43 26.79
C ALA A 10 -52.79 -54.05 26.26
N HIS A 11 -53.95 -54.09 25.65
CA HIS A 11 -54.77 -52.99 25.12
C HIS A 11 -55.41 -52.18 26.27
N CYS A 12 -55.70 -50.90 26.06
CA CYS A 12 -57.03 -50.31 26.01
C CYS A 12 -57.04 -48.80 25.78
N HIS A 13 -57.88 -48.34 24.94
CA HIS A 13 -58.32 -47.01 24.53
C HIS A 13 -59.20 -46.30 25.57
N PRO A 14 -59.82 -45.13 25.20
CA PRO A 14 -59.28 -43.72 25.05
C PRO A 14 -60.12 -42.76 25.94
N VAL A 15 -59.63 -41.58 26.18
CA VAL A 15 -60.48 -40.43 26.54
C VAL A 15 -59.91 -39.12 26.03
N HIS A 16 -60.64 -38.40 25.22
CA HIS A 16 -60.47 -37.05 24.77
C HIS A 16 -60.31 -36.04 25.93
N ARG A 17 -59.33 -35.18 25.84
CA ARG A 17 -59.41 -33.79 26.35
C ARG A 17 -58.62 -32.85 25.49
N PHE A 18 -59.32 -31.93 24.82
CA PHE A 18 -58.82 -30.74 24.18
C PHE A 18 -58.04 -29.90 25.19
N LEU A 19 -56.78 -29.64 24.92
CA LEU A 19 -56.05 -28.58 25.59
C LEU A 19 -55.44 -27.67 24.51
N HIS A 20 -55.92 -26.45 24.47
CA HIS A 20 -55.44 -25.39 23.57
C HIS A 20 -53.98 -25.07 23.89
N LEU A 21 -53.08 -25.38 22.98
CA LEU A 21 -51.67 -24.97 23.05
C LEU A 21 -51.55 -23.58 22.43
N ILE A 22 -51.50 -22.57 23.29
CA ILE A 22 -51.16 -21.21 22.87
C ILE A 22 -49.64 -21.22 22.58
N VAL A 23 -49.28 -21.21 21.30
CA VAL A 23 -47.90 -20.99 20.85
C VAL A 23 -47.61 -19.49 20.97
N VAL A 24 -46.96 -19.10 22.04
CA VAL A 24 -46.36 -17.76 22.18
C VAL A 24 -45.17 -17.71 21.26
N LEU A 25 -45.31 -17.08 20.09
CA LEU A 25 -44.23 -16.77 19.17
C LEU A 25 -43.40 -15.64 19.79
N ALA A 26 -42.34 -15.97 20.53
CA ALA A 26 -41.35 -15.00 20.96
C ALA A 26 -40.55 -14.59 19.73
N VAL A 27 -40.93 -13.48 19.09
CA VAL A 27 -40.10 -12.79 18.10
C VAL A 27 -38.92 -12.20 18.85
N ILE A 28 -37.79 -12.90 18.83
CA ILE A 28 -36.52 -12.37 19.24
C ILE A 28 -36.09 -11.36 18.16
N LEU A 29 -36.42 -10.10 18.40
CA LEU A 29 -35.81 -8.97 17.68
C LEU A 29 -34.31 -8.95 18.01
N PHE A 30 -33.52 -9.67 17.24
CA PHE A 30 -32.11 -9.40 17.13
C PHE A 30 -32.00 -8.00 16.49
N GLY A 31 -31.96 -6.98 17.33
CA GLY A 31 -31.51 -5.68 16.93
C GLY A 31 -30.11 -5.84 16.34
N CYS A 32 -29.96 -5.67 15.02
CA CYS A 32 -28.69 -5.38 14.42
C CYS A 32 -28.21 -4.05 15.02
N TYR A 33 -27.49 -4.12 16.14
CA TYR A 33 -26.64 -3.02 16.52
C TYR A 33 -25.57 -2.94 15.41
N PRO A 34 -25.43 -1.81 14.71
CA PRO A 34 -24.27 -1.61 13.88
C PRO A 34 -23.08 -1.80 14.82
N ALA A 35 -22.17 -2.74 14.49
CA ALA A 35 -20.91 -2.83 15.16
C ALA A 35 -20.25 -1.47 15.01
N SER A 36 -20.30 -0.66 16.08
CA SER A 36 -19.56 0.59 16.13
C SER A 36 -18.10 0.19 15.92
N ALA A 37 -17.54 0.53 14.78
CA ALA A 37 -16.11 0.43 14.58
C ALA A 37 -15.49 1.16 15.76
N GLN A 38 -14.76 0.43 16.59
CA GLN A 38 -14.10 0.99 17.76
C GLN A 38 -13.11 2.01 17.23
N GLU A 39 -13.48 3.29 17.26
CA GLU A 39 -12.58 4.37 16.87
C GLU A 39 -11.42 4.35 17.86
N PHE A 40 -10.28 3.89 17.40
CA PHE A 40 -9.06 4.00 18.17
C PHE A 40 -8.75 5.49 18.39
N PRO A 41 -8.38 5.90 19.59
CA PRO A 41 -8.04 7.29 19.87
C PRO A 41 -6.94 7.74 18.90
N LYS A 42 -7.09 8.94 18.34
CA LYS A 42 -6.10 9.52 17.43
C LYS A 42 -4.81 9.74 18.22
N ALA A 43 -3.69 9.34 17.64
CA ALA A 43 -2.39 9.48 18.30
C ALA A 43 -2.06 10.95 18.61
N ALA A 44 -2.47 11.87 17.72
CA ALA A 44 -2.30 13.31 17.92
C ALA A 44 -3.04 13.87 19.16
N ASP A 45 -4.14 13.25 19.58
CA ASP A 45 -4.92 13.72 20.72
C ASP A 45 -4.33 13.28 22.08
N MET A 46 -3.37 12.36 22.04
CA MET A 46 -2.72 11.80 23.24
C MET A 46 -1.41 12.48 23.62
N VAL A 47 -0.97 13.50 22.87
CA VAL A 47 0.35 14.12 23.02
C VAL A 47 0.28 15.64 22.98
N VAL A 48 1.30 16.27 23.58
CA VAL A 48 1.52 17.71 23.52
C VAL A 48 2.59 18.03 22.46
N ASN A 49 2.32 19.01 21.58
CA ASN A 49 3.29 19.44 20.58
C ASN A 49 4.56 20.00 21.23
N GLY A 50 5.72 19.58 20.75
CA GLY A 50 7.01 20.00 21.30
C GLY A 50 7.40 19.33 22.60
N GLN A 51 6.59 18.41 23.14
CA GLN A 51 6.97 17.61 24.30
C GLN A 51 8.24 16.83 24.02
N PRO A 52 9.27 16.94 24.87
CA PRO A 52 10.49 16.11 24.74
C PRO A 52 10.14 14.62 24.77
N ILE A 53 10.73 13.86 23.88
CA ILE A 53 10.61 12.40 23.88
C ILE A 53 11.56 11.84 24.97
N ASP A 54 11.05 10.92 25.79
CA ASP A 54 11.87 10.25 26.81
C ASP A 54 12.78 9.19 26.18
N ILE A 55 13.94 9.62 25.73
CA ILE A 55 14.96 8.73 25.17
C ILE A 55 15.62 7.79 26.20
N ARG A 56 15.31 7.95 27.50
CA ARG A 56 15.74 7.03 28.57
C ARG A 56 14.68 5.98 28.88
N GLY A 57 13.50 6.10 28.30
CA GLY A 57 12.41 5.12 28.38
C GLY A 57 12.79 3.78 27.75
N GLU A 58 12.02 2.73 28.08
CA GLU A 58 12.32 1.35 27.66
C GLU A 58 12.47 1.19 26.14
N ASN A 59 11.59 1.81 25.36
CA ASN A 59 11.61 1.71 23.90
C ASN A 59 12.94 2.22 23.32
N TYR A 60 13.44 3.36 23.82
CA TYR A 60 14.70 3.94 23.33
C TYR A 60 15.92 3.23 23.88
N ARG A 61 15.87 2.71 25.13
CA ARG A 61 16.94 1.85 25.64
C ARG A 61 17.17 0.62 24.77
N GLN A 62 16.09 -0.07 24.37
CA GLN A 62 16.18 -1.21 23.46
C GLN A 62 16.65 -0.81 22.07
N LEU A 63 16.20 0.34 21.52
CA LEU A 63 16.68 0.87 20.26
C LEU A 63 18.19 1.17 20.33
N PHE A 64 18.66 1.87 21.36
CA PHE A 64 20.07 2.24 21.51
C PHE A 64 20.96 1.02 21.77
N GLN A 65 20.47 0.04 22.51
CA GLN A 65 21.17 -1.22 22.67
C GLN A 65 21.40 -1.91 21.32
N GLU A 66 20.37 -2.06 20.50
CA GLU A 66 20.49 -2.65 19.16
C GLU A 66 21.42 -1.84 18.25
N LEU A 67 21.27 -0.51 18.23
CA LEU A 67 22.16 0.36 17.43
C LEU A 67 23.62 0.21 17.82
N ARG A 68 23.94 0.04 19.11
CA ARG A 68 25.33 -0.17 19.57
C ARG A 68 25.82 -1.59 19.32
N ASP A 69 25.06 -2.58 19.79
CA ASP A 69 25.55 -3.96 19.88
C ASP A 69 25.57 -4.63 18.51
N VAL A 70 24.56 -4.35 17.68
CA VAL A 70 24.41 -4.95 16.35
C VAL A 70 24.98 -4.03 15.27
N HIS A 71 24.65 -2.75 15.32
CA HIS A 71 24.96 -1.81 14.24
C HIS A 71 26.19 -0.92 14.50
N ARG A 72 26.87 -1.08 15.64
CA ARG A 72 28.15 -0.44 15.96
C ARG A 72 28.12 1.10 16.03
N PHE A 73 26.96 1.69 16.36
CA PHE A 73 26.91 3.11 16.72
C PHE A 73 27.57 3.31 18.08
N THR A 74 28.31 4.39 18.25
CA THR A 74 28.85 4.78 19.54
C THR A 74 27.79 5.50 20.37
N GLN A 75 27.94 5.48 21.70
CA GLN A 75 27.04 6.23 22.58
C GLN A 75 27.06 7.73 22.25
N GLN A 76 28.23 8.29 21.94
CA GLN A 76 28.38 9.70 21.60
C GLN A 76 27.61 10.08 20.33
N GLU A 77 27.63 9.22 19.30
CA GLU A 77 26.82 9.44 18.07
C GLU A 77 25.33 9.46 18.41
N LEU A 78 24.86 8.50 19.22
CA LEU A 78 23.46 8.45 19.62
C LEU A 78 23.05 9.65 20.47
N ASP A 79 23.87 10.05 21.42
CA ASP A 79 23.61 11.22 22.25
C ASP A 79 23.51 12.49 21.40
N THR A 80 24.36 12.63 20.39
CA THR A 80 24.37 13.76 19.47
C THR A 80 23.12 13.74 18.57
N LEU A 81 22.80 12.60 17.96
CA LEU A 81 21.67 12.46 17.03
C LEU A 81 20.32 12.67 17.71
N PHE A 82 20.16 12.10 18.90
CA PHE A 82 18.89 12.12 19.62
C PHE A 82 18.75 13.30 20.59
N ALA A 83 19.74 14.19 20.64
CA ALA A 83 19.66 15.40 21.45
C ALA A 83 18.45 16.26 21.03
N GLY A 84 17.56 16.52 21.99
CA GLY A 84 16.42 17.41 21.78
C GLY A 84 15.32 16.88 20.84
N VAL A 85 15.22 15.55 20.62
CA VAL A 85 14.08 14.98 19.90
C VAL A 85 12.77 15.23 20.67
N ALA A 86 11.75 15.63 19.95
CA ALA A 86 10.48 16.04 20.53
C ALA A 86 9.30 15.61 19.63
N ILE A 87 8.12 15.58 20.21
CA ILE A 87 6.87 15.28 19.51
C ILE A 87 6.53 16.40 18.51
N ASP A 88 6.41 16.03 17.26
CA ASP A 88 5.73 16.84 16.24
C ASP A 88 4.28 16.33 16.10
N ARG A 89 3.36 17.00 16.80
CA ARG A 89 1.94 16.62 16.78
C ARG A 89 1.36 16.66 15.36
N LYS A 90 1.86 17.57 14.51
CA LYS A 90 1.40 17.69 13.11
C LYS A 90 1.66 16.42 12.29
N VAL A 91 2.78 15.76 12.53
CA VAL A 91 3.10 14.47 11.92
C VAL A 91 2.05 13.42 12.28
N LEU A 92 1.68 13.33 13.55
CA LEU A 92 0.66 12.38 14.03
C LEU A 92 -0.74 12.71 13.47
N GLU A 93 -1.13 13.98 13.43
CA GLU A 93 -2.39 14.43 12.80
C GLU A 93 -2.48 14.01 11.31
N LEU A 94 -1.37 14.11 10.57
CA LEU A 94 -1.32 13.71 9.17
C LEU A 94 -1.38 12.19 9.02
N MET A 95 -0.76 11.44 9.93
CA MET A 95 -0.84 9.97 9.95
C MET A 95 -2.24 9.46 10.34
N ASP A 96 -2.97 10.20 11.17
CA ASP A 96 -4.34 9.85 11.56
C ASP A 96 -5.37 10.18 10.46
N LYS A 97 -4.99 10.99 9.46
CA LYS A 97 -5.85 11.28 8.30
C LYS A 97 -5.75 10.16 7.26
N GLN A 98 -6.87 9.52 6.98
CA GLN A 98 -6.96 8.54 5.90
C GLN A 98 -7.15 9.27 4.55
N TRP A 99 -6.05 9.59 3.86
CA TRP A 99 -6.09 10.24 2.54
C TRP A 99 -6.69 9.35 1.43
N GLU A 100 -6.67 8.03 1.63
CA GLU A 100 -7.16 7.04 0.68
C GLU A 100 -8.70 6.89 0.68
N ALA A 101 -9.41 7.64 1.52
CA ALA A 101 -10.87 7.63 1.57
C ALA A 101 -11.55 8.38 0.41
N LYS A 102 -10.78 9.12 -0.42
CA LYS A 102 -11.34 9.84 -1.56
C LYS A 102 -11.78 8.89 -2.66
N PRO A 103 -12.96 9.08 -3.30
CA PRO A 103 -13.34 8.29 -4.47
C PRO A 103 -12.35 8.50 -5.62
N TYR A 104 -12.27 7.54 -6.55
CA TYR A 104 -11.25 7.55 -7.60
C TYR A 104 -11.33 8.81 -8.48
N TYR A 105 -12.53 9.29 -8.80
CA TYR A 105 -12.72 10.51 -9.59
C TYR A 105 -12.19 11.80 -8.93
N GLU A 106 -11.99 11.82 -7.59
CA GLU A 106 -11.32 12.91 -6.88
C GLU A 106 -9.81 12.66 -6.70
N TYR A 107 -9.39 11.40 -6.81
CA TYR A 107 -8.01 10.98 -6.56
C TYR A 107 -7.12 11.17 -7.78
N TRP A 108 -7.50 10.62 -8.93
CA TRP A 108 -6.65 10.63 -10.13
C TRP A 108 -6.31 12.05 -10.66
N PRO A 109 -7.20 13.09 -10.59
CA PRO A 109 -6.87 14.42 -11.09
C PRO A 109 -5.76 15.12 -10.30
N LEU A 110 -5.39 14.60 -9.13
CA LEU A 110 -4.26 15.13 -8.34
C LEU A 110 -2.91 14.85 -9.03
N PHE A 111 -2.86 13.83 -9.88
CA PHE A 111 -1.63 13.31 -10.49
C PHE A 111 -1.63 13.43 -12.02
N ILE A 112 -2.77 13.20 -12.67
CA ILE A 112 -2.87 13.15 -14.13
C ILE A 112 -3.44 14.48 -14.64
N THR A 113 -2.56 15.38 -15.02
CA THR A 113 -2.90 16.67 -15.62
C THR A 113 -2.17 16.85 -16.94
N PRO A 114 -2.67 17.73 -17.86
CA PRO A 114 -1.96 18.01 -19.10
C PRO A 114 -0.49 18.43 -18.89
N ALA A 115 -0.20 19.19 -17.83
CA ALA A 115 1.15 19.62 -17.50
C ALA A 115 2.05 18.44 -17.04
N VAL A 116 1.53 17.52 -16.25
CA VAL A 116 2.26 16.32 -15.81
C VAL A 116 2.53 15.40 -17.00
N ILE A 117 1.53 15.17 -17.86
CA ILE A 117 1.69 14.37 -19.08
C ILE A 117 2.74 14.98 -20.02
N ALA A 118 2.66 16.28 -20.28
CA ALA A 118 3.64 16.97 -21.14
C ALA A 118 5.06 16.88 -20.57
N THR A 119 5.20 17.06 -19.24
CA THR A 119 6.50 16.92 -18.55
C THR A 119 7.01 15.48 -18.64
N GLY A 120 6.16 14.48 -18.40
CA GLY A 120 6.54 13.07 -18.47
C GLY A 120 6.99 12.66 -19.87
N LYS A 121 6.28 13.09 -20.93
CA LYS A 121 6.71 12.88 -22.33
C LYS A 121 8.08 13.51 -22.63
N LYS A 122 8.31 14.73 -22.10
CA LYS A 122 9.63 15.36 -22.20
C LYS A 122 10.70 14.53 -21.48
N LYS A 123 10.40 14.00 -20.28
CA LYS A 123 11.32 13.16 -19.50
C LYS A 123 11.62 11.82 -20.16
N LEU A 124 10.64 11.17 -20.79
CA LEU A 124 10.87 9.98 -21.61
C LEU A 124 11.89 10.23 -22.71
N LYS A 125 11.75 11.34 -23.43
CA LYS A 125 12.68 11.74 -24.49
C LYS A 125 14.05 12.16 -23.95
N GLU A 126 14.08 12.93 -22.86
CA GLU A 126 15.31 13.46 -22.22
C GLU A 126 16.21 12.32 -21.72
N HIS A 127 15.61 11.25 -21.18
CA HIS A 127 16.32 10.10 -20.57
C HIS A 127 16.26 8.84 -21.43
N GLN A 128 15.99 8.94 -22.73
CA GLN A 128 15.77 7.80 -23.61
C GLN A 128 16.88 6.73 -23.52
N ALA A 129 18.15 7.12 -23.65
CA ALA A 129 19.26 6.17 -23.61
C ALA A 129 19.40 5.44 -22.25
N LEU A 130 19.13 6.15 -21.16
CA LEU A 130 19.10 5.55 -19.83
C LEU A 130 17.92 4.56 -19.68
N LEU A 131 16.75 4.93 -20.18
CA LEU A 131 15.55 4.09 -20.13
C LEU A 131 15.69 2.86 -21.03
N ASP A 132 16.34 2.97 -22.21
CA ASP A 132 16.69 1.82 -23.05
C ASP A 132 17.57 0.83 -22.29
N ARG A 133 18.54 1.33 -21.52
CA ARG A 133 19.41 0.51 -20.68
C ARG A 133 18.66 -0.13 -19.51
N ILE A 134 17.77 0.59 -18.84
CA ILE A 134 16.93 0.09 -17.74
C ILE A 134 16.00 -1.04 -18.23
N GLU A 135 15.35 -0.85 -19.38
CA GLU A 135 14.50 -1.90 -19.98
C GLU A 135 15.31 -3.15 -20.32
N ALA A 136 16.50 -2.98 -20.92
CA ALA A 136 17.35 -4.09 -21.31
C ALA A 136 17.94 -4.86 -20.11
N GLU A 137 18.35 -4.17 -19.04
CA GLU A 137 19.05 -4.76 -17.91
C GLU A 137 18.10 -5.15 -16.75
N ILE A 138 17.02 -4.40 -16.53
CA ILE A 138 16.09 -4.60 -15.40
C ILE A 138 14.74 -5.20 -15.85
N GLY A 139 14.32 -4.93 -17.11
CA GLY A 139 13.13 -5.52 -17.69
C GLY A 139 11.82 -4.90 -17.19
N VAL A 140 11.76 -3.56 -17.11
CA VAL A 140 10.58 -2.79 -16.67
C VAL A 140 10.29 -1.68 -17.67
N ASP A 141 9.02 -1.58 -18.10
CA ASP A 141 8.56 -0.61 -19.09
C ASP A 141 8.81 0.83 -18.62
N ARG A 142 9.43 1.63 -19.47
CA ARG A 142 9.88 2.99 -19.20
C ARG A 142 8.78 3.95 -18.79
N GLU A 143 7.59 3.79 -19.36
CA GLU A 143 6.44 4.66 -19.07
C GLU A 143 6.02 4.54 -17.60
N TYR A 144 6.09 3.34 -17.03
CA TYR A 144 5.77 3.09 -15.61
C TYR A 144 6.82 3.64 -14.68
N VAL A 145 8.11 3.55 -15.05
CA VAL A 145 9.21 4.18 -14.30
C VAL A 145 9.01 5.70 -14.24
N ILE A 146 8.73 6.33 -15.37
CA ILE A 146 8.50 7.78 -15.45
C ILE A 146 7.19 8.19 -14.77
N ALA A 147 6.12 7.37 -14.88
CA ALA A 147 4.85 7.65 -14.22
C ALA A 147 4.98 7.64 -12.69
N ILE A 148 5.67 6.65 -12.12
CA ILE A 148 5.95 6.59 -10.67
C ILE A 148 6.79 7.80 -10.25
N TRP A 149 7.88 8.12 -10.94
CA TRP A 149 8.68 9.30 -10.64
C TRP A 149 7.87 10.60 -10.66
N GLY A 150 6.95 10.71 -11.65
CA GLY A 150 6.04 11.84 -11.76
C GLY A 150 5.06 11.96 -10.59
N ILE A 151 4.47 10.85 -10.15
CA ILE A 151 3.51 10.82 -9.04
C ILE A 151 4.21 11.07 -7.70
N GLU A 152 5.37 10.43 -7.46
CA GLU A 152 6.07 10.50 -6.17
C GLU A 152 6.68 11.87 -5.89
N SER A 153 7.37 12.42 -6.87
CA SER A 153 8.17 13.65 -6.64
C SER A 153 7.95 14.76 -7.66
N ARG A 154 6.94 14.63 -8.54
CA ARG A 154 6.74 15.54 -9.67
C ARG A 154 8.03 15.71 -10.48
N PHE A 155 8.62 14.58 -10.85
CA PHE A 155 9.89 14.52 -11.57
C PHE A 155 11.04 15.24 -10.83
N GLY A 156 11.14 15.01 -9.53
CA GLY A 156 12.18 15.56 -8.68
C GLY A 156 11.96 16.99 -8.19
N THR A 157 10.80 17.60 -8.43
CA THR A 157 10.52 18.98 -7.96
C THR A 157 9.91 19.06 -6.57
N ASN A 158 9.45 17.95 -6.01
CA ASN A 158 8.83 17.86 -4.68
C ASN A 158 9.35 16.64 -3.91
N HIS A 159 10.24 16.87 -2.95
CA HIS A 159 10.82 15.80 -2.12
C HIS A 159 10.25 15.74 -0.70
N GLY A 160 9.20 16.52 -0.42
CA GLY A 160 8.69 16.70 0.93
C GLY A 160 9.46 17.77 1.72
N LYS A 161 8.89 18.18 2.86
CA LYS A 161 9.41 19.30 3.67
C LYS A 161 9.76 18.93 5.12
N TYR A 162 9.40 17.72 5.54
CA TYR A 162 9.61 17.25 6.90
C TYR A 162 11.03 16.66 7.04
N GLY A 163 11.70 16.91 8.17
CA GLY A 163 12.93 16.20 8.46
C GLY A 163 12.65 14.73 8.73
N VAL A 164 13.21 13.81 7.95
CA VAL A 164 12.90 12.38 8.06
C VAL A 164 13.21 11.84 9.44
N PHE A 165 14.39 12.15 9.98
CA PHE A 165 14.76 11.78 11.35
C PHE A 165 13.76 12.31 12.38
N LYS A 166 13.42 13.62 12.27
CA LYS A 166 12.47 14.28 13.18
C LYS A 166 11.06 13.72 13.08
N THR A 167 10.68 13.19 11.93
CA THR A 167 9.38 12.57 11.68
C THR A 167 9.29 11.15 12.23
N LEU A 168 10.34 10.35 12.04
CA LEU A 168 10.35 8.95 12.45
C LEU A 168 10.35 8.79 13.98
N ASN A 169 10.94 9.73 14.73
CA ASN A 169 10.97 9.67 16.19
C ASN A 169 9.57 9.74 16.82
N PRO A 170 8.72 10.76 16.58
CA PRO A 170 7.36 10.78 17.14
C PRO A 170 6.48 9.64 16.60
N LEU A 171 6.70 9.14 15.38
CA LEU A 171 5.99 7.97 14.86
C LEU A 171 6.40 6.68 15.58
N PHE A 172 7.65 6.54 15.96
CA PHE A 172 8.11 5.43 16.79
C PHE A 172 7.57 5.54 18.22
N ASP A 173 7.67 6.72 18.84
CA ASP A 173 7.33 6.93 20.24
C ASP A 173 5.81 6.93 20.48
N ALA A 174 5.08 7.73 19.72
CA ALA A 174 3.70 8.11 20.01
C ALA A 174 2.67 7.60 18.99
N TYR A 175 3.01 6.66 18.09
CA TYR A 175 2.07 6.03 17.15
C TYR A 175 1.96 4.51 17.40
N PRO A 176 1.26 4.07 18.47
CA PRO A 176 1.32 2.68 18.98
C PRO A 176 0.97 1.62 17.95
N ARG A 177 -0.01 1.92 17.05
CA ARG A 177 -0.47 0.98 16.02
C ARG A 177 0.64 0.51 15.07
N ARG A 178 1.70 1.32 14.88
CA ARG A 178 2.81 1.04 13.97
C ARG A 178 4.18 1.34 14.59
N SER A 179 4.29 1.43 15.91
CA SER A 179 5.54 1.76 16.60
C SER A 179 6.70 0.83 16.19
N LYS A 180 6.48 -0.49 16.16
CA LYS A 180 7.50 -1.46 15.71
C LYS A 180 7.95 -1.22 14.27
N PHE A 181 7.02 -0.86 13.39
CA PHE A 181 7.34 -0.52 12.00
C PHE A 181 8.24 0.73 11.94
N PHE A 182 7.86 1.80 12.63
CA PHE A 182 8.63 3.05 12.63
C PHE A 182 9.97 2.93 13.35
N ARG A 183 10.06 2.07 14.38
CA ARG A 183 11.34 1.70 14.98
C ARG A 183 12.30 1.10 13.92
N ASN A 184 11.82 0.15 13.13
CA ASN A 184 12.62 -0.42 12.05
C ASN A 184 12.99 0.63 11.00
N GLN A 185 12.04 1.50 10.60
CA GLN A 185 12.36 2.57 9.66
C GLN A 185 13.45 3.52 10.20
N LEU A 186 13.43 3.83 11.49
CA LEU A 186 14.44 4.67 12.13
C LEU A 186 15.83 4.01 12.09
N ILE A 187 15.92 2.72 12.39
CA ILE A 187 17.18 1.96 12.28
C ILE A 187 17.69 1.96 10.84
N GLN A 188 16.85 1.57 9.88
CA GLN A 188 17.23 1.53 8.46
C GLN A 188 17.64 2.92 7.95
N PHE A 189 16.99 3.98 8.44
CA PHE A 189 17.34 5.36 8.09
C PHE A 189 18.74 5.74 8.59
N LEU A 190 19.07 5.42 9.83
CA LEU A 190 20.38 5.71 10.37
C LEU A 190 21.48 4.92 9.66
N LEU A 191 21.21 3.66 9.31
CA LEU A 191 22.14 2.81 8.57
C LEU A 191 22.39 3.37 7.16
N LEU A 192 21.33 3.67 6.40
CA LEU A 192 21.51 4.22 5.05
C LEU A 192 22.23 5.57 5.04
N CYS A 193 21.98 6.42 6.05
CA CYS A 193 22.66 7.69 6.16
C CYS A 193 24.17 7.51 6.42
N ARG A 194 24.53 6.58 7.32
CA ARG A 194 25.92 6.23 7.57
C ARG A 194 26.61 5.64 6.34
N ASP A 195 25.97 4.64 5.70
CA ASP A 195 26.55 3.92 4.58
C ASP A 195 26.75 4.80 3.35
N ASN A 196 25.90 5.83 3.17
CA ASN A 196 25.98 6.78 2.06
C ASN A 196 26.59 8.14 2.49
N GLN A 197 27.11 8.27 3.71
CA GLN A 197 27.76 9.49 4.25
C GLN A 197 26.82 10.72 4.21
N ILE A 198 25.54 10.50 4.53
CA ILE A 198 24.50 11.53 4.57
C ILE A 198 24.26 11.95 6.02
N ASP A 199 24.18 13.25 6.29
CA ASP A 199 23.74 13.73 7.62
C ASP A 199 22.25 13.46 7.82
N PRO A 200 21.86 12.59 8.75
CA PRO A 200 20.46 12.24 8.98
C PRO A 200 19.58 13.43 9.42
N LEU A 201 20.19 14.48 9.98
CA LEU A 201 19.46 15.68 10.41
C LEU A 201 19.08 16.60 9.24
N GLN A 202 19.73 16.45 8.07
CA GLN A 202 19.49 17.29 6.90
C GLN A 202 18.51 16.68 5.91
N VAL A 203 18.25 15.36 5.97
CA VAL A 203 17.36 14.69 5.02
C VAL A 203 15.92 15.17 5.18
N LYS A 204 15.34 15.66 4.07
CA LYS A 204 13.94 16.05 3.97
C LYS A 204 13.13 14.96 3.27
N GLY A 205 11.86 14.87 3.64
CA GLY A 205 10.93 13.90 3.06
C GLY A 205 9.48 14.17 3.43
N SER A 206 8.66 13.14 3.36
CA SER A 206 7.25 13.19 3.74
C SER A 206 7.07 13.12 5.26
N TYR A 207 5.87 13.44 5.73
CA TYR A 207 5.49 13.27 7.14
C TYR A 207 5.49 11.80 7.61
N ALA A 208 5.51 10.84 6.70
CA ALA A 208 5.59 9.40 6.99
C ALA A 208 7.02 8.85 6.88
N GLY A 209 8.03 9.70 6.62
CA GLY A 209 9.43 9.31 6.55
C GLY A 209 9.89 8.80 5.18
N ALA A 210 9.09 8.96 4.12
CA ALA A 210 9.53 8.70 2.75
C ALA A 210 10.42 9.85 2.24
N PHE A 211 11.44 9.56 1.43
CA PHE A 211 12.43 10.55 1.04
C PHE A 211 12.99 10.33 -0.37
N GLY A 212 13.74 11.34 -0.83
CA GLY A 212 14.34 11.35 -2.16
C GLY A 212 13.30 11.48 -3.28
N GLN A 213 13.76 11.38 -4.52
CA GLN A 213 12.87 11.48 -5.69
C GLN A 213 12.02 10.23 -5.89
N THR A 214 12.44 9.10 -5.35
CA THR A 214 11.68 7.85 -5.33
C THR A 214 10.61 7.81 -4.25
N GLN A 215 10.66 8.70 -3.25
CA GLN A 215 9.82 8.63 -2.05
C GLN A 215 9.85 7.25 -1.38
N PHE A 216 11.01 6.60 -1.39
CA PHE A 216 11.21 5.38 -0.63
C PHE A 216 11.15 5.64 0.87
N ILE A 217 10.53 4.74 1.62
CA ILE A 217 10.77 4.64 3.06
C ILE A 217 12.14 3.98 3.30
N PRO A 218 12.78 4.18 4.46
CA PRO A 218 14.14 3.70 4.70
C PRO A 218 14.38 2.21 4.40
N SER A 219 13.44 1.33 4.77
CA SER A 219 13.57 -0.10 4.46
C SER A 219 13.48 -0.39 2.97
N SER A 220 12.63 0.34 2.22
CA SER A 220 12.56 0.18 0.77
C SER A 220 13.82 0.67 0.07
N PHE A 221 14.44 1.74 0.57
CA PHE A 221 15.73 2.19 0.07
C PHE A 221 16.80 1.09 0.26
N GLN A 222 16.88 0.49 1.44
CA GLN A 222 17.87 -0.56 1.72
C GLN A 222 17.69 -1.79 0.82
N GLU A 223 16.46 -2.13 0.52
CA GLU A 223 16.12 -3.35 -0.22
C GLU A 223 16.16 -3.16 -1.75
N TYR A 224 15.73 -1.98 -2.25
CA TYR A 224 15.48 -1.80 -3.68
C TYR A 224 16.30 -0.71 -4.34
N ALA A 225 16.92 0.24 -3.60
CA ALA A 225 17.75 1.24 -4.22
C ALA A 225 19.02 0.62 -4.79
N VAL A 226 19.39 1.02 -6.00
CA VAL A 226 20.58 0.55 -6.72
C VAL A 226 21.45 1.72 -7.16
N SER A 227 22.77 1.49 -7.27
CA SER A 227 23.67 2.36 -8.01
C SER A 227 23.69 1.91 -9.47
N PHE A 228 23.37 2.81 -10.38
CA PHE A 228 23.26 2.50 -11.81
C PHE A 228 24.14 3.39 -12.68
N ASP A 229 24.72 4.43 -12.10
CA ASP A 229 25.76 5.30 -12.73
C ASP A 229 27.19 4.74 -12.57
N GLY A 230 27.38 3.69 -11.75
CA GLY A 230 28.65 3.00 -11.56
C GLY A 230 29.53 3.57 -10.45
N ASP A 231 29.07 4.54 -9.67
CA ASP A 231 29.83 5.15 -8.58
C ASP A 231 29.77 4.40 -7.24
N GLN A 232 29.01 3.29 -7.20
CA GLN A 232 28.76 2.41 -6.05
C GLN A 232 27.93 3.03 -4.92
N ARG A 233 27.43 4.25 -5.07
CA ARG A 233 26.50 4.89 -4.16
C ARG A 233 25.09 4.72 -4.66
N ARG A 234 24.13 4.74 -3.76
CA ARG A 234 22.71 4.69 -4.08
C ARG A 234 22.11 6.06 -3.85
N ASP A 235 22.18 6.95 -4.86
CA ASP A 235 21.73 8.33 -4.74
C ASP A 235 20.32 8.55 -5.34
N VAL A 236 19.29 8.42 -4.50
CA VAL A 236 17.91 8.73 -4.88
C VAL A 236 17.55 10.22 -4.74
N PHE A 237 18.53 11.09 -4.49
CA PHE A 237 18.36 12.55 -4.38
C PHE A 237 18.80 13.28 -5.65
N GLY A 238 19.96 12.93 -6.21
CA GLY A 238 20.62 13.66 -7.27
C GLY A 238 20.94 12.84 -8.53
N SER A 239 21.28 11.56 -8.41
CA SER A 239 21.60 10.70 -9.56
C SER A 239 20.32 10.23 -10.25
N ILE A 240 20.08 10.72 -11.46
CA ILE A 240 18.90 10.32 -12.24
C ILE A 240 18.98 8.86 -12.66
N ASP A 241 20.17 8.33 -12.91
CA ASP A 241 20.42 6.93 -13.21
C ASP A 241 19.95 6.04 -12.06
N ASP A 242 20.36 6.36 -10.85
CA ASP A 242 19.98 5.61 -9.64
C ASP A 242 18.49 5.73 -9.33
N ILE A 243 17.92 6.93 -9.49
CA ILE A 243 16.51 7.20 -9.23
C ILE A 243 15.64 6.32 -10.13
N LEU A 244 15.84 6.38 -11.47
CA LEU A 244 15.01 5.63 -12.41
C LEU A 244 15.27 4.12 -12.33
N ALA A 245 16.53 3.71 -12.19
CA ALA A 245 16.86 2.30 -12.02
C ALA A 245 16.32 1.73 -10.68
N SER A 246 16.33 2.50 -9.59
CA SER A 246 15.75 2.07 -8.31
C SER A 246 14.24 1.89 -8.38
N ILE A 247 13.53 2.76 -9.12
CA ILE A 247 12.10 2.59 -9.39
C ILE A 247 11.86 1.30 -10.18
N ALA A 248 12.62 1.08 -11.24
CA ALA A 248 12.53 -0.13 -12.03
C ALA A 248 12.87 -1.38 -11.21
N ASN A 249 13.96 -1.36 -10.44
CA ASN A 249 14.37 -2.49 -9.60
C ASN A 249 13.32 -2.86 -8.55
N TYR A 250 12.60 -1.87 -8.00
CA TYR A 250 11.46 -2.14 -7.13
C TYR A 250 10.40 -2.97 -7.86
N LEU A 251 9.91 -2.52 -9.01
CA LEU A 251 8.90 -3.23 -9.79
C LEU A 251 9.37 -4.62 -10.22
N HIS A 252 10.63 -4.73 -10.67
CA HIS A 252 11.27 -6.02 -11.02
C HIS A 252 11.25 -6.99 -9.84
N SER A 253 11.57 -6.53 -8.63
CA SER A 253 11.54 -7.35 -7.41
C SER A 253 10.16 -7.91 -7.10
N PHE A 254 9.09 -7.21 -7.52
CA PHE A 254 7.70 -7.67 -7.44
C PHE A 254 7.22 -8.41 -8.69
N LYS A 255 8.16 -8.97 -9.48
CA LYS A 255 7.88 -9.85 -10.62
C LYS A 255 7.18 -9.12 -11.78
N TRP A 256 7.61 -7.92 -12.06
CA TRP A 256 7.24 -7.23 -13.29
C TRP A 256 7.61 -8.05 -14.52
N VAL A 257 6.80 -8.00 -15.54
CA VAL A 257 7.05 -8.65 -16.84
C VAL A 257 6.96 -7.57 -17.92
N LEU A 258 8.06 -7.32 -18.60
CA LEU A 258 8.17 -6.33 -19.67
C LEU A 258 7.13 -6.62 -20.77
N ASP A 259 6.52 -5.57 -21.32
CA ASP A 259 5.48 -5.61 -22.36
C ASP A 259 4.19 -6.40 -21.99
N ALA A 260 4.04 -6.83 -20.74
CA ALA A 260 2.83 -7.54 -20.34
C ALA A 260 1.71 -6.58 -19.94
N PRO A 261 0.44 -6.98 -20.12
CA PRO A 261 -0.70 -6.14 -19.74
C PRO A 261 -0.68 -5.81 -18.25
N VAL A 262 -1.04 -4.57 -17.91
CA VAL A 262 -1.11 -4.10 -16.53
C VAL A 262 -2.54 -4.15 -16.02
N TYR A 263 -3.50 -3.67 -16.80
CA TYR A 263 -4.92 -3.82 -16.50
C TYR A 263 -5.75 -3.87 -17.80
N VAL A 264 -6.99 -4.35 -17.69
CA VAL A 264 -7.98 -4.30 -18.77
C VAL A 264 -9.33 -3.91 -18.17
N ASP A 265 -10.07 -3.05 -18.86
CA ASP A 265 -11.43 -2.69 -18.52
C ASP A 265 -12.36 -3.90 -18.69
N ILE A 266 -13.16 -4.20 -17.67
CA ILE A 266 -14.12 -5.31 -17.68
C ILE A 266 -15.58 -4.84 -17.56
N GLY A 267 -15.81 -3.54 -17.75
CA GLY A 267 -17.14 -2.92 -17.81
C GLY A 267 -17.57 -2.25 -16.51
N ASN A 268 -18.84 -1.89 -16.48
CA ASN A 268 -19.44 -1.13 -15.37
C ASN A 268 -20.26 -1.98 -14.39
N ARG A 269 -20.26 -3.31 -14.57
CA ARG A 269 -20.98 -4.25 -13.72
C ARG A 269 -20.26 -5.59 -13.63
N LEU A 270 -20.12 -6.10 -12.41
CA LEU A 270 -19.63 -7.46 -12.17
C LEU A 270 -20.79 -8.46 -12.25
N ARG A 271 -20.62 -9.53 -13.05
CA ARG A 271 -21.68 -10.48 -13.40
C ARG A 271 -21.64 -11.79 -12.62
N SER A 272 -20.66 -11.96 -11.71
CA SER A 272 -20.63 -13.14 -10.83
C SER A 272 -20.41 -12.74 -9.38
N ALA A 273 -20.96 -13.54 -8.44
CA ALA A 273 -20.77 -13.35 -7.01
C ALA A 273 -19.28 -13.43 -6.62
N LYS A 274 -18.50 -14.27 -7.31
CA LYS A 274 -17.07 -14.43 -7.07
C LYS A 274 -16.30 -13.15 -7.39
N LEU A 275 -16.60 -12.48 -8.51
CA LEU A 275 -15.99 -11.21 -8.87
C LEU A 275 -16.39 -10.08 -7.90
N ILE A 276 -17.66 -10.04 -7.49
CA ILE A 276 -18.14 -9.08 -6.48
C ILE A 276 -17.36 -9.28 -5.17
N GLN A 277 -17.25 -10.53 -4.69
CA GLN A 277 -16.53 -10.83 -3.47
C GLN A 277 -15.03 -10.51 -3.58
N ALA A 278 -14.42 -10.78 -4.74
CA ALA A 278 -13.01 -10.44 -4.99
C ALA A 278 -12.78 -8.92 -4.91
N ASN A 279 -13.65 -8.12 -5.55
CA ASN A 279 -13.57 -6.66 -5.46
C ASN A 279 -13.71 -6.16 -4.01
N LEU A 280 -14.62 -6.71 -3.22
CA LEU A 280 -14.81 -6.36 -1.80
C LEU A 280 -13.62 -6.77 -0.92
N SER A 281 -12.98 -7.89 -1.25
CA SER A 281 -11.81 -8.42 -0.51
C SER A 281 -10.50 -7.69 -0.88
N GLY A 282 -10.50 -6.88 -1.93
CA GLY A 282 -9.37 -6.06 -2.35
C GLY A 282 -8.19 -6.86 -2.91
N ARG A 283 -6.99 -6.28 -2.85
CA ARG A 283 -5.76 -6.79 -3.50
C ARG A 283 -5.37 -8.23 -3.21
N LYS A 284 -5.79 -8.79 -2.07
CA LYS A 284 -5.42 -10.16 -1.65
C LYS A 284 -6.26 -11.24 -2.30
N ALA A 285 -7.40 -10.87 -2.90
CA ALA A 285 -8.29 -11.80 -3.55
C ALA A 285 -8.00 -11.85 -5.05
N LEU A 286 -7.28 -12.86 -5.48
CA LEU A 286 -6.99 -13.09 -6.89
C LEU A 286 -8.06 -14.02 -7.50
N VAL A 287 -8.40 -13.77 -8.75
CA VAL A 287 -9.36 -14.55 -9.54
C VAL A 287 -8.68 -15.09 -10.78
N ASP A 288 -8.98 -16.34 -11.13
CA ASP A 288 -8.44 -16.93 -12.34
C ASP A 288 -8.92 -16.17 -13.58
N TRP A 289 -8.03 -16.01 -14.55
CA TRP A 289 -8.30 -15.35 -15.82
C TRP A 289 -9.54 -15.94 -16.55
N SER A 290 -9.65 -17.27 -16.58
CA SER A 290 -10.78 -17.96 -17.21
C SER A 290 -12.12 -17.66 -16.54
N GLU A 291 -12.13 -17.47 -15.24
CA GLU A 291 -13.33 -17.07 -14.48
C GLU A 291 -13.76 -15.66 -14.84
N VAL A 292 -12.81 -14.71 -14.95
CA VAL A 292 -13.12 -13.33 -15.33
C VAL A 292 -13.66 -13.26 -16.75
N THR A 293 -13.01 -13.94 -17.72
CA THR A 293 -13.44 -13.98 -19.12
C THR A 293 -14.83 -14.59 -19.26
N SER A 294 -15.07 -15.73 -18.61
CA SER A 294 -16.34 -16.43 -18.66
C SER A 294 -17.46 -15.61 -18.00
N ALA A 295 -17.25 -15.10 -16.80
CA ALA A 295 -18.27 -14.36 -16.06
C ALA A 295 -18.64 -13.03 -16.75
N GLN A 296 -17.66 -12.32 -17.30
CA GLN A 296 -17.90 -11.03 -17.97
C GLN A 296 -18.32 -11.17 -19.43
N GLY A 297 -18.10 -12.35 -20.06
CA GLY A 297 -18.38 -12.59 -21.47
C GLY A 297 -17.51 -11.76 -22.40
N ILE A 298 -16.23 -11.59 -22.05
CA ILE A 298 -15.24 -10.77 -22.80
C ILE A 298 -13.98 -11.57 -23.05
N THR A 299 -13.19 -11.15 -24.04
CA THR A 299 -11.85 -11.71 -24.28
C THR A 299 -10.82 -10.85 -23.58
N LEU A 300 -9.95 -11.49 -22.78
CA LEU A 300 -8.84 -10.84 -22.08
C LEU A 300 -7.53 -11.49 -22.50
N PRO A 301 -6.41 -10.74 -22.56
CA PRO A 301 -5.09 -11.32 -22.67
C PRO A 301 -4.83 -12.32 -21.53
N ARG A 302 -4.15 -13.43 -21.83
CA ARG A 302 -3.77 -14.38 -20.79
C ARG A 302 -2.67 -13.79 -19.92
N PRO A 303 -2.78 -13.84 -18.58
CA PRO A 303 -1.76 -13.29 -17.71
C PRO A 303 -0.46 -14.11 -17.78
N PRO A 304 0.72 -13.49 -17.64
CA PRO A 304 1.97 -14.20 -17.53
C PRO A 304 1.94 -15.26 -16.43
N GLN A 305 2.46 -16.46 -16.73
CA GLN A 305 2.55 -17.59 -15.79
C GLN A 305 1.20 -18.00 -15.16
N ASP A 306 0.09 -17.73 -15.81
CA ASP A 306 -1.28 -17.98 -15.32
C ASP A 306 -1.58 -17.40 -13.93
N ARG A 307 -0.88 -16.32 -13.56
CA ARG A 307 -1.12 -15.64 -12.29
C ARG A 307 -2.52 -15.02 -12.26
N GLY A 308 -3.17 -15.07 -11.10
CA GLY A 308 -4.52 -14.54 -10.94
C GLY A 308 -4.61 -13.02 -11.12
N LEU A 309 -5.82 -12.56 -11.41
CA LEU A 309 -6.16 -11.15 -11.63
C LEU A 309 -6.78 -10.54 -10.37
N THR A 310 -6.51 -9.28 -10.11
CA THR A 310 -7.17 -8.49 -9.07
C THR A 310 -8.39 -7.79 -9.67
N ILE A 311 -9.55 -7.85 -9.02
CA ILE A 311 -10.74 -7.11 -9.45
C ILE A 311 -10.82 -5.80 -8.70
N VAL A 312 -10.92 -4.69 -9.44
CA VAL A 312 -10.89 -3.33 -8.88
C VAL A 312 -12.08 -2.53 -9.40
N GLY A 313 -12.92 -2.05 -8.49
CA GLY A 313 -13.95 -1.06 -8.77
C GLY A 313 -13.45 0.35 -8.52
N LEU A 314 -13.63 1.22 -9.51
CA LEU A 314 -13.23 2.63 -9.50
C LEU A 314 -14.50 3.48 -9.60
N GLU A 315 -14.70 4.39 -8.66
CA GLU A 315 -15.87 5.23 -8.60
C GLU A 315 -15.88 6.24 -9.77
N ILE A 316 -17.02 6.35 -10.44
CA ILE A 316 -17.28 7.30 -11.53
C ILE A 316 -17.95 8.55 -10.94
N HIS A 317 -17.58 9.72 -11.44
CA HIS A 317 -18.16 10.97 -10.97
C HIS A 317 -19.69 10.98 -11.17
N PRO A 318 -20.49 11.48 -10.20
CA PRO A 318 -21.96 11.48 -10.30
C PRO A 318 -22.50 12.20 -11.55
N THR A 319 -21.81 13.26 -12.04
CA THR A 319 -22.18 13.97 -13.28
C THR A 319 -21.94 13.16 -14.55
N GLU A 320 -21.14 12.09 -14.46
CA GLU A 320 -20.83 11.17 -15.57
C GLU A 320 -21.66 9.88 -15.50
N GLY A 321 -22.73 9.88 -14.71
CA GLY A 321 -23.63 8.76 -14.52
C GLY A 321 -23.42 7.99 -13.21
N GLY A 322 -22.35 8.25 -12.47
CA GLY A 322 -22.04 7.58 -11.20
C GLY A 322 -21.77 6.09 -11.32
N GLY A 323 -21.74 5.39 -10.18
CA GLY A 323 -21.48 3.96 -10.16
C GLY A 323 -19.98 3.63 -10.22
N PHE A 324 -19.66 2.52 -10.89
CA PHE A 324 -18.30 2.00 -10.93
C PHE A 324 -17.87 1.63 -12.37
N ARG A 325 -16.62 1.88 -12.68
CA ARG A 325 -15.84 1.23 -13.72
C ARG A 325 -15.06 0.09 -13.07
N TYR A 326 -15.11 -1.11 -13.62
CA TYR A 326 -14.35 -2.23 -13.11
C TYR A 326 -13.21 -2.59 -14.05
N VAL A 327 -12.06 -2.89 -13.45
CA VAL A 327 -10.88 -3.34 -14.17
C VAL A 327 -10.36 -4.67 -13.60
N ALA A 328 -9.77 -5.48 -14.46
CA ALA A 328 -8.98 -6.63 -14.09
C ALA A 328 -7.50 -6.21 -14.07
N GLY A 329 -6.91 -6.15 -12.87
CA GLY A 329 -5.50 -5.83 -12.66
C GLY A 329 -4.64 -7.08 -12.78
N TYR A 330 -3.69 -7.04 -13.70
CA TYR A 330 -2.75 -8.10 -14.02
C TYR A 330 -1.57 -8.16 -13.01
N PRO A 331 -0.64 -9.12 -13.14
CA PRO A 331 0.54 -9.19 -12.28
C PRO A 331 1.35 -7.90 -12.17
N ASN A 332 1.50 -7.14 -13.26
CA ASN A 332 2.18 -5.86 -13.25
C ASN A 332 1.41 -4.80 -12.43
N PHE A 333 0.08 -4.79 -12.50
CA PHE A 333 -0.74 -3.95 -11.63
C PHE A 333 -0.52 -4.29 -10.14
N GLN A 334 -0.40 -5.59 -9.83
CA GLN A 334 -0.12 -6.04 -8.47
C GLN A 334 1.27 -5.58 -7.99
N ALA A 335 2.28 -5.54 -8.88
CA ALA A 335 3.60 -4.99 -8.57
C ALA A 335 3.53 -3.50 -8.21
N ILE A 336 2.72 -2.70 -8.93
CA ILE A 336 2.49 -1.30 -8.57
C ILE A 336 1.78 -1.18 -7.21
N THR A 337 0.80 -2.05 -6.90
CA THR A 337 0.15 -2.03 -5.58
C THR A 337 1.10 -2.37 -4.43
N ALA A 338 2.24 -3.00 -4.68
CA ALA A 338 3.26 -3.23 -3.66
C ALA A 338 3.97 -1.93 -3.25
N TRP A 339 4.14 -1.00 -4.19
CA TRP A 339 4.73 0.32 -3.94
C TRP A 339 3.94 1.13 -2.92
N ASN A 340 2.67 1.32 -3.22
CA ASN A 340 1.73 1.96 -2.31
C ASN A 340 0.49 1.05 -2.19
N ASN A 341 0.17 0.60 -1.03
CA ASN A 341 -0.88 -0.37 -0.69
C ASN A 341 -2.30 0.07 -1.15
N SER A 342 -2.45 0.55 -2.38
CA SER A 342 -3.65 1.20 -2.92
C SER A 342 -3.91 0.81 -4.38
N ASN A 343 -5.12 0.31 -4.67
CA ASN A 343 -5.58 0.08 -6.04
C ASN A 343 -5.77 1.40 -6.81
N ARG A 344 -6.17 2.48 -6.11
CA ARG A 344 -6.31 3.81 -6.74
C ARG A 344 -4.97 4.36 -7.18
N TYR A 345 -3.93 4.17 -6.36
CA TYR A 345 -2.56 4.52 -6.74
C TYR A 345 -2.11 3.74 -7.97
N ALA A 346 -2.26 2.42 -7.96
CA ALA A 346 -1.85 1.59 -9.09
C ALA A 346 -2.58 1.98 -10.37
N MET A 347 -3.86 2.31 -10.28
CA MET A 347 -4.63 2.78 -11.42
C MET A 347 -4.14 4.14 -11.94
N ALA A 348 -3.87 5.10 -11.02
CA ALA A 348 -3.35 6.41 -11.41
C ALA A 348 -1.96 6.30 -12.09
N VAL A 349 -1.07 5.43 -11.59
CA VAL A 349 0.21 5.12 -12.24
C VAL A 349 -0.03 4.56 -13.64
N SER A 350 -0.95 3.59 -13.78
CA SER A 350 -1.23 2.92 -15.05
C SER A 350 -1.83 3.89 -16.09
N GLU A 351 -2.81 4.69 -15.71
CA GLU A 351 -3.42 5.68 -16.61
C GLU A 351 -2.44 6.80 -17.01
N LEU A 352 -1.55 7.21 -16.07
CA LEU A 352 -0.49 8.15 -16.43
C LEU A 352 0.49 7.51 -17.42
N ALA A 353 0.94 6.28 -17.20
CA ALA A 353 1.84 5.57 -18.10
C ALA A 353 1.23 5.43 -19.52
N GLU A 354 -0.06 5.07 -19.62
CA GLU A 354 -0.78 5.04 -20.91
C GLU A 354 -0.84 6.42 -21.59
N ALA A 355 -1.11 7.49 -20.82
CA ALA A 355 -1.12 8.85 -21.35
C ALA A 355 0.27 9.31 -21.82
N LEU A 356 1.35 8.78 -21.23
CA LEU A 356 2.72 9.03 -21.67
C LEU A 356 3.03 8.30 -22.98
N ASN A 357 2.52 7.09 -23.16
CA ASN A 357 2.72 6.27 -24.38
C ASN A 357 1.83 6.71 -25.55
N SER A 358 0.65 7.30 -25.30
CA SER A 358 -0.26 7.76 -26.36
C SER A 358 0.33 8.94 -27.13
N GLY A 359 0.74 8.70 -28.40
CA GLY A 359 1.22 9.71 -29.33
C GLY A 359 2.60 9.45 -29.95
N HIS A 360 3.02 8.19 -29.97
CA HIS A 360 4.10 7.68 -30.83
C HIS A 360 3.52 6.98 -32.04
#